data_2628cdc50667aaeffc59d40b304f987d
#
_entry.id   2628cdc50667aaeffc59d40b304f987d
#
_cell.length_a   1.000
_cell.length_b   1.000
_cell.length_c   1.000
_cell.angle_alpha   90.00
_cell.angle_beta   90.00
_cell.angle_gamma   90.00
#
_symmetry.space_group_name_H-M   'P 1'
#
loop_
_entity.id
_entity.type
_entity.pdbx_description
1 polymer ?
#
loop_
_entity_poly.entity_id
_entity_poly.type
_entity_poly.pdbx_seq_one_letter_code
_entity_poly.pdbx_strand_id
1 'polypeptide(L)'
;MQRHRSIPRPRWREKVEEIGLTYHSHEDGPYWDESAAYELSAKEVDVLEAAANTLHYLCIEAAEAVIKNEWRPRLGIPELAIPTILGSWERDDFSLYGRFDLSFDGRTPPKLLEYNADTPTALVEAAVAQWFWLQDLHPGADQFNSIHERLIAAWGRCPATTIHFSSIKEHPEDEQTVLYLRDTCEQAGHQTWPVHIEDMGWDRRQDCFVDLENRRLEHCFKLYPWEWLWHEEFGPHLAKDCVRFIEPAWKMLLSNKGLLPILWELFPGHPNLLPAYDLAAPLGDRYVRKPKLSREGSNVTWVEGGVVVEETSGDYGHEGHVYQAPATMLEFDGQRPVFGVWVVDHEAAGLGIREDTRRITGNLSRFVPHFFR
;
A
#
# COMPACT_ATOMS: atom_id res chain seq x y z
N MET A 1 -4.16 16.50 -17.37
CA MET A 1 -4.26 15.03 -17.40
C MET A 1 -5.28 14.59 -18.45
N GLN A 2 -4.96 13.54 -19.21
CA GLN A 2 -5.82 12.96 -20.24
C GLN A 2 -5.71 11.43 -20.19
N ARG A 3 -6.81 10.73 -20.51
CA ARG A 3 -6.81 9.29 -20.73
C ARG A 3 -6.85 9.00 -22.23
N HIS A 4 -5.83 8.34 -22.73
CA HIS A 4 -5.69 7.95 -24.12
C HIS A 4 -6.09 6.50 -24.32
N ARG A 5 -6.76 6.18 -25.42
CA ARG A 5 -6.87 4.80 -25.90
C ARG A 5 -5.54 4.43 -26.56
N SER A 6 -5.06 3.25 -26.26
CA SER A 6 -3.81 2.71 -26.77
C SER A 6 -4.06 1.36 -27.45
N ILE A 7 -3.19 1.00 -28.38
CA ILE A 7 -3.15 -0.34 -28.94
C ILE A 7 -2.14 -1.13 -28.12
N PRO A 8 -2.56 -2.21 -27.45
CA PRO A 8 -1.63 -3.05 -26.67
C PRO A 8 -0.44 -3.51 -27.51
N ARG A 9 0.72 -3.61 -26.90
CA ARG A 9 1.92 -4.15 -27.57
C ARG A 9 1.65 -5.56 -28.08
N PRO A 10 2.16 -5.94 -29.27
CA PRO A 10 2.10 -7.32 -29.71
C PRO A 10 2.74 -8.24 -28.65
N ARG A 11 2.04 -9.34 -28.31
CA ARG A 11 2.49 -10.30 -27.31
C ARG A 11 2.78 -9.66 -25.93
N TRP A 12 1.94 -8.71 -25.52
CA TRP A 12 2.14 -7.97 -24.27
C TRP A 12 2.18 -8.88 -23.02
N ARG A 13 1.43 -10.00 -23.04
CA ARG A 13 1.42 -10.94 -21.91
C ARG A 13 2.80 -11.56 -21.70
N GLU A 14 3.37 -12.13 -22.75
CA GLU A 14 4.71 -12.71 -22.70
C GLU A 14 5.76 -11.67 -22.31
N LYS A 15 5.62 -10.43 -22.79
CA LYS A 15 6.54 -9.35 -22.43
C LYS A 15 6.49 -8.99 -20.94
N VAL A 16 5.31 -8.99 -20.32
CA VAL A 16 5.20 -8.67 -18.89
C VAL A 16 5.56 -9.88 -18.03
N GLU A 17 5.33 -11.12 -18.50
CA GLU A 17 5.81 -12.34 -17.85
C GLU A 17 7.35 -12.40 -17.83
N GLU A 18 8.03 -12.04 -18.92
CA GLU A 18 9.50 -11.99 -19.02
C GLU A 18 10.14 -11.05 -17.99
N ILE A 19 9.43 -10.04 -17.51
CA ILE A 19 9.88 -9.10 -16.48
C ILE A 19 9.32 -9.37 -15.09
N GLY A 20 8.67 -10.54 -14.90
CA GLY A 20 8.22 -11.02 -13.61
C GLY A 20 6.77 -10.69 -13.25
N LEU A 21 5.99 -10.03 -14.13
CA LEU A 21 4.57 -9.77 -13.90
C LEU A 21 3.74 -10.96 -14.42
N THR A 22 3.56 -11.98 -13.59
CA THR A 22 2.79 -13.18 -13.92
C THR A 22 1.29 -13.03 -13.65
N TYR A 23 0.93 -12.17 -12.70
CA TYR A 23 -0.45 -11.83 -12.35
C TYR A 23 -0.92 -10.64 -13.21
N HIS A 24 -1.17 -10.87 -14.49
CA HIS A 24 -1.53 -9.82 -15.45
C HIS A 24 -2.97 -9.90 -15.97
N SER A 25 -3.69 -11.00 -15.67
CA SER A 25 -5.06 -11.22 -16.18
C SER A 25 -5.89 -12.04 -15.20
N HIS A 26 -7.18 -11.71 -15.13
CA HIS A 26 -8.22 -12.48 -14.43
C HIS A 26 -9.09 -13.23 -15.43
N GLU A 27 -10.04 -14.04 -14.94
CA GLU A 27 -11.07 -14.70 -15.78
C GLU A 27 -11.91 -13.67 -16.56
N ASP A 28 -12.19 -12.51 -15.94
CA ASP A 28 -13.03 -11.45 -16.51
C ASP A 28 -12.29 -10.48 -17.44
N GLY A 29 -10.97 -10.60 -17.57
CA GLY A 29 -10.20 -9.71 -18.44
C GLY A 29 -8.78 -9.35 -17.92
N PRO A 30 -8.13 -8.37 -18.56
CA PRO A 30 -6.80 -7.95 -18.15
C PRO A 30 -6.84 -7.18 -16.82
N TYR A 31 -5.94 -7.53 -15.91
CA TYR A 31 -5.57 -6.71 -14.75
C TYR A 31 -4.56 -5.63 -15.17
N TRP A 32 -3.48 -6.02 -15.85
CA TRP A 32 -2.59 -5.10 -16.55
C TRP A 32 -3.19 -4.76 -17.91
N ASP A 33 -3.58 -3.49 -18.11
CA ASP A 33 -4.32 -3.07 -19.29
C ASP A 33 -3.56 -2.01 -20.12
N GLU A 34 -3.00 -2.44 -21.26
CA GLU A 34 -2.33 -1.57 -22.23
C GLU A 34 -3.29 -0.94 -23.25
N SER A 35 -4.60 -1.20 -23.16
CA SER A 35 -5.59 -0.59 -24.08
C SER A 35 -5.85 0.86 -23.79
N ALA A 36 -5.29 1.38 -22.69
CA ALA A 36 -5.34 2.77 -22.29
C ALA A 36 -4.03 3.22 -21.65
N ALA A 37 -3.82 4.53 -21.55
CA ALA A 37 -2.75 5.16 -20.82
C ALA A 37 -3.17 6.53 -20.31
N TYR A 38 -2.59 6.96 -19.19
CA TYR A 38 -2.80 8.31 -18.66
C TYR A 38 -1.60 9.20 -18.99
N GLU A 39 -1.87 10.32 -19.67
CA GLU A 39 -0.89 11.38 -19.88
C GLU A 39 -1.09 12.47 -18.84
N LEU A 40 -0.05 12.74 -18.06
CA LEU A 40 0.02 13.83 -17.10
C LEU A 40 0.95 14.93 -17.65
N SER A 41 0.79 16.14 -17.15
CA SER A 41 1.81 17.18 -17.28
C SER A 41 2.84 17.02 -16.15
N ALA A 42 4.07 17.52 -16.34
CA ALA A 42 5.08 17.58 -15.29
C ALA A 42 4.55 18.25 -14.00
N LYS A 43 3.76 19.34 -14.15
CA LYS A 43 3.14 20.03 -13.02
C LYS A 43 2.15 19.15 -12.24
N GLU A 44 1.40 18.27 -12.89
CA GLU A 44 0.47 17.34 -12.20
C GLU A 44 1.25 16.27 -11.46
N VAL A 45 2.40 15.85 -12.00
CA VAL A 45 3.35 14.95 -11.30
C VAL A 45 3.91 15.64 -10.04
N ASP A 46 4.42 16.87 -10.17
CA ASP A 46 4.94 17.66 -9.03
C ASP A 46 3.90 17.81 -7.92
N VAL A 47 2.62 18.01 -8.28
CA VAL A 47 1.51 18.14 -7.31
C VAL A 47 1.25 16.82 -6.58
N LEU A 48 1.28 15.69 -7.28
CA LEU A 48 1.11 14.37 -6.66
C LEU A 48 2.28 14.01 -5.75
N GLU A 49 3.50 14.27 -6.18
CA GLU A 49 4.73 14.07 -5.41
C GLU A 49 4.72 14.90 -4.12
N ALA A 50 4.48 16.20 -4.24
CA ALA A 50 4.41 17.11 -3.07
C ALA A 50 3.29 16.72 -2.10
N ALA A 51 2.13 16.29 -2.61
CA ALA A 51 1.02 15.84 -1.79
C ALA A 51 1.39 14.56 -1.00
N ALA A 52 2.02 13.58 -1.64
CA ALA A 52 2.43 12.33 -0.99
C ALA A 52 3.50 12.58 0.09
N ASN A 53 4.50 13.42 -0.21
CA ASN A 53 5.53 13.81 0.76
C ASN A 53 4.89 14.50 1.98
N THR A 54 4.00 15.47 1.74
CA THR A 54 3.28 16.16 2.82
C THR A 54 2.45 15.18 3.66
N LEU A 55 1.64 14.34 3.01
CA LEU A 55 0.80 13.35 3.68
C LEU A 55 1.60 12.37 4.51
N HIS A 56 2.80 11.96 4.03
CA HIS A 56 3.67 11.08 4.78
C HIS A 56 4.06 11.68 6.14
N TYR A 57 4.53 12.94 6.14
CA TYR A 57 4.86 13.63 7.39
C TYR A 57 3.66 13.79 8.31
N LEU A 58 2.48 14.15 7.79
CA LEU A 58 1.26 14.23 8.60
C LEU A 58 0.89 12.88 9.22
N CYS A 59 1.09 11.78 8.49
CA CYS A 59 0.85 10.43 9.00
C CYS A 59 1.83 10.06 10.12
N ILE A 60 3.11 10.43 10.00
CA ILE A 60 4.11 10.23 11.06
C ILE A 60 3.75 11.03 12.31
N GLU A 61 3.38 12.32 12.18
CA GLU A 61 2.91 13.14 13.30
C GLU A 61 1.64 12.58 13.94
N ALA A 62 0.73 12.02 13.13
CA ALA A 62 -0.47 11.37 13.64
C ALA A 62 -0.14 10.07 14.40
N ALA A 63 0.81 9.26 13.93
CA ALA A 63 1.29 8.08 14.65
C ALA A 63 1.93 8.46 15.99
N GLU A 64 2.75 9.49 16.01
CA GLU A 64 3.33 10.03 17.25
C GLU A 64 2.23 10.48 18.23
N ALA A 65 1.20 11.19 17.73
CA ALA A 65 0.07 11.62 18.54
C ALA A 65 -0.73 10.45 19.12
N VAL A 66 -0.94 9.37 18.32
CA VAL A 66 -1.58 8.13 18.77
C VAL A 66 -0.80 7.48 19.91
N ILE A 67 0.52 7.46 19.81
CA ILE A 67 1.41 6.91 20.84
C ILE A 67 1.37 7.77 22.12
N LYS A 68 1.59 9.07 21.99
CA LYS A 68 1.68 10.02 23.12
C LYS A 68 0.37 10.17 23.90
N ASN A 69 -0.77 10.16 23.19
CA ASN A 69 -2.09 10.38 23.79
C ASN A 69 -2.82 9.06 24.10
N GLU A 70 -2.17 7.92 23.91
CA GLU A 70 -2.77 6.59 24.11
C GLU A 70 -4.05 6.34 23.30
N TRP A 71 -4.14 6.91 22.07
CA TRP A 71 -5.32 6.78 21.20
C TRP A 71 -5.40 5.44 20.45
N ARG A 72 -4.53 4.48 20.79
CA ARG A 72 -4.49 3.14 20.20
C ARG A 72 -5.84 2.40 20.20
N PRO A 73 -6.71 2.51 21.24
CA PRO A 73 -8.04 1.89 21.19
C PRO A 73 -8.93 2.38 20.04
N ARG A 74 -8.73 3.63 19.58
CA ARG A 74 -9.47 4.19 18.42
C ARG A 74 -9.13 3.45 17.12
N LEU A 75 -7.98 2.80 17.05
CA LEU A 75 -7.53 2.02 15.89
C LEU A 75 -7.96 0.55 15.95
N GLY A 76 -8.49 0.05 17.07
CA GLY A 76 -8.84 -1.36 17.25
C GLY A 76 -7.63 -2.29 17.27
N ILE A 77 -6.47 -1.79 17.70
CA ILE A 77 -5.22 -2.57 17.79
C ILE A 77 -5.29 -3.51 19.00
N PRO A 78 -4.93 -4.81 18.83
CA PRO A 78 -4.87 -5.74 19.94
C PRO A 78 -3.90 -5.30 21.04
N GLU A 79 -4.28 -5.41 22.32
CA GLU A 79 -3.41 -5.02 23.44
C GLU A 79 -2.05 -5.76 23.42
N LEU A 80 -2.05 -7.02 22.99
CA LEU A 80 -0.83 -7.83 22.86
C LEU A 80 0.20 -7.21 21.89
N ALA A 81 -0.24 -6.48 20.87
CA ALA A 81 0.64 -5.85 19.89
C ALA A 81 1.28 -4.55 20.39
N ILE A 82 0.70 -3.90 21.40
CA ILE A 82 1.11 -2.58 21.86
C ILE A 82 2.59 -2.50 22.24
N PRO A 83 3.15 -3.42 23.06
CA PRO A 83 4.57 -3.35 23.42
C PRO A 83 5.50 -3.42 22.19
N THR A 84 5.18 -4.27 21.21
CA THR A 84 5.96 -4.42 19.98
C THR A 84 5.87 -3.16 19.12
N ILE A 85 4.69 -2.54 19.00
CA ILE A 85 4.50 -1.26 18.30
C ILE A 85 5.36 -0.17 18.96
N LEU A 86 5.26 0.00 20.28
CA LEU A 86 6.01 1.01 21.01
C LEU A 86 7.52 0.77 20.91
N GLY A 87 7.96 -0.47 21.10
CA GLY A 87 9.37 -0.84 20.99
C GLY A 87 9.93 -0.57 19.59
N SER A 88 9.20 -0.91 18.53
CA SER A 88 9.62 -0.66 17.16
C SER A 88 9.67 0.83 16.81
N TRP A 89 8.77 1.64 17.39
CA TRP A 89 8.78 3.10 17.26
C TRP A 89 9.97 3.74 17.99
N GLU A 90 10.19 3.37 19.25
CA GLU A 90 11.29 3.91 20.08
C GLU A 90 12.68 3.59 19.53
N ARG A 91 12.83 2.43 18.85
CA ARG A 91 14.08 2.03 18.20
C ARG A 91 14.27 2.67 16.83
N ASP A 92 13.26 3.34 16.28
CA ASP A 92 13.25 3.80 14.91
C ASP A 92 13.56 2.66 13.92
N ASP A 93 12.83 1.52 14.11
CA ASP A 93 13.05 0.32 13.31
C ASP A 93 12.85 0.61 11.81
N PHE A 94 13.74 0.08 10.98
CA PHE A 94 13.80 0.30 9.55
C PHE A 94 12.47 0.09 8.85
N SER A 95 12.05 1.06 8.05
CA SER A 95 10.85 1.07 7.23
C SER A 95 11.24 1.28 5.78
N LEU A 96 10.72 0.46 4.88
CA LEU A 96 11.09 0.46 3.48
C LEU A 96 10.16 1.33 2.64
N TYR A 97 8.85 1.06 2.65
CA TYR A 97 7.94 1.62 1.66
C TYR A 97 6.47 1.71 2.12
N GLY A 98 5.66 2.32 1.29
CA GLY A 98 4.21 2.36 1.41
C GLY A 98 3.58 2.97 0.15
N ARG A 99 2.24 2.94 0.05
CA ARG A 99 1.51 3.53 -1.08
C ARG A 99 0.31 4.32 -0.58
N PHE A 100 0.27 5.60 -0.91
CA PHE A 100 -0.92 6.43 -0.78
C PHE A 100 -1.87 6.18 -1.94
N ASP A 101 -3.13 5.92 -1.67
CA ASP A 101 -4.18 5.92 -2.66
C ASP A 101 -4.89 7.28 -2.61
N LEU A 102 -4.80 8.03 -3.70
CA LEU A 102 -5.26 9.40 -3.81
C LEU A 102 -6.36 9.54 -4.86
N SER A 103 -7.32 10.43 -4.62
CA SER A 103 -8.21 10.97 -5.65
C SER A 103 -7.64 12.30 -6.14
N PHE A 104 -7.53 12.46 -7.46
CA PHE A 104 -6.99 13.66 -8.08
C PHE A 104 -7.72 14.00 -9.38
N ASP A 105 -8.13 15.25 -9.55
CA ASP A 105 -8.88 15.75 -10.71
C ASP A 105 -8.02 16.60 -11.68
N GLY A 106 -6.70 16.67 -11.44
CA GLY A 106 -5.78 17.48 -12.23
C GLY A 106 -5.88 18.99 -11.97
N ARG A 107 -6.72 19.45 -11.03
CA ARG A 107 -6.99 20.87 -10.76
C ARG A 107 -6.94 21.24 -9.29
N THR A 108 -7.64 20.47 -8.46
CA THR A 108 -7.67 20.66 -7.00
C THR A 108 -6.60 19.81 -6.32
N PRO A 109 -6.18 20.13 -5.09
CA PRO A 109 -5.22 19.30 -4.38
C PRO A 109 -5.66 17.84 -4.28
N PRO A 110 -4.76 16.87 -4.51
CA PRO A 110 -5.05 15.45 -4.35
C PRO A 110 -5.61 15.14 -2.96
N LYS A 111 -6.58 14.24 -2.88
CA LYS A 111 -7.27 13.88 -1.64
C LYS A 111 -6.90 12.48 -1.18
N LEU A 112 -6.49 12.35 0.07
CA LEU A 112 -6.16 11.07 0.69
C LEU A 112 -7.41 10.19 0.81
N LEU A 113 -7.35 9.00 0.20
CA LEU A 113 -8.35 7.95 0.38
C LEU A 113 -7.93 6.95 1.46
N GLU A 114 -6.66 6.50 1.41
CA GLU A 114 -6.03 5.61 2.38
C GLU A 114 -4.52 5.60 2.25
N TYR A 115 -3.81 5.10 3.27
CA TYR A 115 -2.39 4.82 3.24
C TYR A 115 -2.15 3.32 3.47
N ASN A 116 -1.69 2.63 2.45
CA ASN A 116 -1.24 1.23 2.52
C ASN A 116 0.23 1.22 2.94
N ALA A 117 0.49 1.22 4.25
CA ALA A 117 1.83 1.41 4.80
C ALA A 117 2.51 0.11 5.23
N ASP A 118 1.78 -1.02 5.25
CA ASP A 118 2.29 -2.32 5.68
C ASP A 118 2.53 -3.27 4.50
N THR A 119 1.51 -3.57 3.70
CA THR A 119 1.57 -4.56 2.63
C THR A 119 0.96 -4.04 1.32
N PRO A 120 1.47 -2.91 0.74
CA PRO A 120 0.98 -2.46 -0.54
C PRO A 120 1.41 -3.40 -1.67
N THR A 121 0.46 -3.78 -2.54
CA THR A 121 0.68 -4.58 -3.76
C THR A 121 0.68 -3.70 -5.01
N ALA A 122 0.77 -4.28 -6.23
CA ALA A 122 0.94 -3.61 -7.51
C ALA A 122 2.29 -2.86 -7.66
N LEU A 123 3.34 -3.39 -7.02
CA LEU A 123 4.68 -2.80 -7.05
C LEU A 123 5.41 -3.10 -8.36
N VAL A 124 5.33 -4.33 -8.86
CA VAL A 124 5.99 -4.75 -10.12
C VAL A 124 5.40 -4.00 -11.30
N GLU A 125 4.08 -3.77 -11.29
CA GLU A 125 3.37 -2.95 -12.26
C GLU A 125 3.90 -1.52 -12.29
N ALA A 126 4.03 -0.91 -11.10
CA ALA A 126 4.43 0.48 -10.94
C ALA A 126 5.93 0.70 -11.17
N ALA A 127 6.78 -0.20 -10.70
CA ALA A 127 8.23 -0.05 -10.78
C ALA A 127 8.82 -0.53 -12.11
N VAL A 128 8.29 -1.63 -12.67
CA VAL A 128 8.92 -2.37 -13.78
C VAL A 128 8.06 -2.39 -15.03
N ALA A 129 6.83 -2.93 -14.96
CA ALA A 129 6.03 -3.18 -16.16
C ALA A 129 5.71 -1.91 -16.94
N GLN A 130 5.30 -0.83 -16.26
CA GLN A 130 5.00 0.43 -16.92
C GLN A 130 6.24 1.14 -17.49
N TRP A 131 7.43 0.91 -16.92
CA TRP A 131 8.68 1.44 -17.47
C TRP A 131 9.01 0.80 -18.81
N PHE A 132 8.98 -0.54 -18.92
CA PHE A 132 9.21 -1.23 -20.19
C PHE A 132 8.13 -0.94 -21.22
N TRP A 133 6.88 -0.75 -20.78
CA TRP A 133 5.81 -0.27 -21.65
C TRP A 133 6.12 1.13 -22.23
N LEU A 134 6.58 2.07 -21.39
CA LEU A 134 6.96 3.41 -21.79
C LEU A 134 8.08 3.37 -22.84
N GLN A 135 9.14 2.60 -22.58
CA GLN A 135 10.29 2.50 -23.50
C GLN A 135 9.88 1.99 -24.88
N ASP A 136 8.96 1.03 -24.93
CA ASP A 136 8.49 0.46 -26.19
C ASP A 136 7.57 1.39 -26.98
N LEU A 137 6.70 2.16 -26.32
CA LEU A 137 5.65 2.92 -27.00
C LEU A 137 5.85 4.44 -26.96
N HIS A 138 6.51 4.97 -25.96
CA HIS A 138 6.69 6.41 -25.74
C HIS A 138 8.13 6.79 -25.34
N PRO A 139 9.17 6.40 -26.12
CA PRO A 139 10.57 6.57 -25.74
C PRO A 139 11.03 8.05 -25.59
N GLY A 140 10.18 9.01 -25.97
CA GLY A 140 10.45 10.45 -25.80
C GLY A 140 9.66 11.10 -24.66
N ALA A 141 8.92 10.32 -23.88
CA ALA A 141 8.21 10.76 -22.68
C ALA A 141 8.93 10.31 -21.43
N ASP A 142 8.53 10.83 -20.28
CA ASP A 142 9.06 10.45 -18.97
C ASP A 142 7.95 9.85 -18.11
N GLN A 143 8.33 9.28 -16.95
CA GLN A 143 7.41 8.61 -16.04
C GLN A 143 7.76 8.97 -14.61
N PHE A 144 6.75 9.22 -13.77
CA PHE A 144 7.00 9.35 -12.34
C PHE A 144 7.28 7.96 -11.76
N ASN A 145 8.54 7.55 -11.84
CA ASN A 145 8.99 6.22 -11.47
C ASN A 145 10.50 6.19 -11.18
N SER A 146 10.86 6.41 -9.94
CA SER A 146 12.20 6.19 -9.38
C SER A 146 12.18 5.07 -8.31
N ILE A 147 11.13 4.22 -8.35
CA ILE A 147 10.88 3.23 -7.30
C ILE A 147 12.04 2.24 -7.19
N HIS A 148 12.52 1.72 -8.31
CA HIS A 148 13.57 0.70 -8.35
C HIS A 148 14.87 1.19 -7.70
N GLU A 149 15.37 2.32 -8.14
CA GLU A 149 16.63 2.90 -7.65
C GLU A 149 16.51 3.30 -6.17
N ARG A 150 15.36 3.84 -5.78
CA ARG A 150 15.10 4.21 -4.38
C ARG A 150 14.99 2.99 -3.48
N LEU A 151 14.40 1.87 -3.93
CA LEU A 151 14.37 0.63 -3.16
C LEU A 151 15.79 0.12 -2.90
N ILE A 152 16.65 0.05 -3.93
CA ILE A 152 18.06 -0.36 -3.77
C ILE A 152 18.77 0.57 -2.77
N ALA A 153 18.61 1.89 -2.91
CA ALA A 153 19.20 2.86 -2.01
C ALA A 153 18.67 2.73 -0.57
N ALA A 154 17.38 2.46 -0.39
CA ALA A 154 16.77 2.23 0.92
C ALA A 154 17.30 0.97 1.58
N TRP A 155 17.35 -0.15 0.84
CA TRP A 155 17.96 -1.39 1.34
C TRP A 155 19.41 -1.18 1.78
N GLY A 156 20.20 -0.36 1.07
CA GLY A 156 21.57 -0.03 1.46
C GLY A 156 21.69 0.66 2.84
N ARG A 157 20.59 1.17 3.41
CA ARG A 157 20.52 1.72 4.78
C ARG A 157 19.99 0.73 5.81
N CYS A 158 19.46 -0.41 5.39
CA CYS A 158 19.01 -1.45 6.29
C CYS A 158 20.21 -1.98 7.10
N PRO A 159 20.15 -2.03 8.43
CA PRO A 159 21.30 -2.46 9.25
C PRO A 159 21.56 -3.97 9.19
N ALA A 160 20.65 -4.74 8.59
CA ALA A 160 20.77 -6.18 8.47
C ALA A 160 21.80 -6.58 7.41
N THR A 161 22.53 -7.68 7.62
CA THR A 161 23.36 -8.31 6.58
C THR A 161 22.63 -9.44 5.87
N THR A 162 21.69 -10.06 6.56
CA THR A 162 20.87 -11.18 6.06
C THR A 162 19.40 -10.92 6.39
N ILE A 163 18.53 -11.09 5.41
CA ILE A 163 17.09 -10.82 5.54
C ILE A 163 16.30 -11.99 5.00
N HIS A 164 15.36 -12.51 5.79
CA HIS A 164 14.35 -13.42 5.28
C HIS A 164 13.26 -12.66 4.55
N PHE A 165 12.72 -13.26 3.49
CA PHE A 165 11.62 -12.69 2.70
C PHE A 165 10.44 -13.63 2.71
N SER A 166 9.27 -13.12 3.10
CA SER A 166 8.09 -13.92 3.38
C SER A 166 6.83 -13.42 2.70
N SER A 167 6.09 -14.37 2.13
CA SER A 167 4.69 -14.26 1.69
C SER A 167 3.92 -15.51 2.08
N ILE A 168 2.63 -15.56 1.81
CA ILE A 168 1.83 -16.79 1.86
C ILE A 168 2.16 -17.69 0.67
N LYS A 169 1.89 -19.00 0.82
CA LYS A 169 2.03 -19.96 -0.27
C LYS A 169 0.92 -19.79 -1.31
N GLU A 170 1.20 -20.19 -2.55
CA GLU A 170 0.21 -20.29 -3.62
C GLU A 170 -0.54 -18.97 -3.93
N HIS A 171 0.13 -17.82 -3.74
CA HIS A 171 -0.41 -16.50 -4.05
C HIS A 171 0.51 -15.76 -5.03
N PRO A 172 0.30 -15.90 -6.36
CA PRO A 172 1.24 -15.40 -7.39
C PRO A 172 1.51 -13.89 -7.33
N GLU A 173 0.53 -13.07 -6.96
CA GLU A 173 0.69 -11.61 -6.83
C GLU A 173 1.68 -11.26 -5.69
N ASP A 174 1.53 -11.92 -4.53
CA ASP A 174 2.42 -11.69 -3.41
C ASP A 174 3.82 -12.25 -3.69
N GLU A 175 3.91 -13.45 -4.26
CA GLU A 175 5.18 -14.08 -4.62
C GLU A 175 6.00 -13.21 -5.57
N GLN A 176 5.40 -12.68 -6.64
CA GLN A 176 6.11 -11.80 -7.59
C GLN A 176 6.59 -10.50 -6.92
N THR A 177 5.77 -9.92 -6.04
CA THR A 177 6.14 -8.71 -5.29
C THR A 177 7.31 -8.98 -4.35
N VAL A 178 7.29 -10.10 -3.63
CA VAL A 178 8.36 -10.50 -2.71
C VAL A 178 9.64 -10.84 -3.47
N LEU A 179 9.55 -11.53 -4.61
CA LEU A 179 10.71 -11.82 -5.46
C LEU A 179 11.37 -10.54 -5.99
N TYR A 180 10.58 -9.56 -6.42
CA TYR A 180 11.09 -8.27 -6.88
C TYR A 180 11.79 -7.49 -5.75
N LEU A 181 11.18 -7.43 -4.57
CA LEU A 181 11.78 -6.76 -3.41
C LEU A 181 13.07 -7.46 -2.94
N ARG A 182 13.08 -8.79 -3.02
CA ARG A 182 14.27 -9.58 -2.73
C ARG A 182 15.39 -9.28 -3.72
N ASP A 183 15.10 -9.19 -5.02
CA ASP A 183 16.08 -8.83 -6.05
C ASP A 183 16.68 -7.44 -5.78
N THR A 184 15.86 -6.42 -5.45
CA THR A 184 16.38 -5.09 -5.11
C THR A 184 17.25 -5.10 -3.84
N CYS A 185 16.92 -5.96 -2.88
CA CYS A 185 17.71 -6.16 -1.66
C CYS A 185 19.06 -6.83 -1.94
N GLU A 186 19.09 -7.84 -2.81
CA GLU A 186 20.32 -8.50 -3.27
C GLU A 186 21.21 -7.54 -4.08
N GLN A 187 20.62 -6.68 -4.92
CA GLN A 187 21.35 -5.62 -5.63
C GLN A 187 21.98 -4.59 -4.68
N ALA A 188 21.37 -4.35 -3.51
CA ALA A 188 21.95 -3.52 -2.45
C ALA A 188 23.07 -4.23 -1.66
N GLY A 189 23.34 -5.51 -1.91
CA GLY A 189 24.44 -6.27 -1.32
C GLY A 189 24.07 -7.14 -0.12
N HIS A 190 22.79 -7.29 0.19
CA HIS A 190 22.33 -8.15 1.28
C HIS A 190 22.24 -9.62 0.86
N GLN A 191 22.40 -10.52 1.83
CA GLN A 191 22.06 -11.92 1.65
C GLN A 191 20.58 -12.15 1.97
N THR A 192 19.86 -12.92 1.15
CA THR A 192 18.43 -13.16 1.33
C THR A 192 18.09 -14.63 1.45
N TRP A 193 17.05 -14.93 2.23
CA TRP A 193 16.50 -16.28 2.40
C TRP A 193 14.98 -16.25 2.24
N PRO A 194 14.39 -17.10 1.38
CA PRO A 194 12.94 -17.22 1.30
C PRO A 194 12.40 -18.03 2.48
N VAL A 195 11.24 -17.65 2.98
CA VAL A 195 10.46 -18.44 3.95
C VAL A 195 8.99 -18.09 3.77
N HIS A 196 8.08 -19.06 3.69
CA HIS A 196 6.66 -18.73 3.71
C HIS A 196 6.17 -18.50 5.15
N ILE A 197 5.08 -17.74 5.31
CA ILE A 197 4.46 -17.48 6.61
C ILE A 197 4.15 -18.81 7.32
N GLU A 198 3.58 -19.76 6.59
CA GLU A 198 3.19 -21.09 7.08
C GLU A 198 4.38 -21.97 7.48
N ASP A 199 5.58 -21.63 7.02
CA ASP A 199 6.82 -22.37 7.31
C ASP A 199 7.66 -21.72 8.41
N MET A 200 7.19 -20.61 8.98
CA MET A 200 7.86 -19.99 10.14
C MET A 200 7.67 -20.86 11.38
N GLY A 201 8.75 -21.36 11.92
CA GLY A 201 8.78 -22.19 13.13
C GLY A 201 9.18 -21.40 14.37
N TRP A 202 8.84 -21.96 15.56
CA TRP A 202 9.32 -21.47 16.85
C TRP A 202 10.23 -22.50 17.53
N ASP A 203 11.52 -22.19 17.64
CA ASP A 203 12.46 -23.01 18.41
C ASP A 203 12.34 -22.70 19.90
N ARG A 204 11.70 -23.63 20.64
CA ARG A 204 11.50 -23.50 22.09
C ARG A 204 12.79 -23.54 22.91
N ARG A 205 13.90 -24.06 22.34
CA ARG A 205 15.18 -24.13 23.05
C ARG A 205 15.94 -22.85 22.97
N GLN A 206 15.89 -22.21 21.79
CA GLN A 206 16.57 -20.95 21.54
C GLN A 206 15.67 -19.74 21.79
N ASP A 207 14.36 -19.95 22.01
CA ASP A 207 13.34 -18.92 22.20
C ASP A 207 13.33 -17.90 21.03
N CYS A 208 13.31 -18.38 19.78
CA CYS A 208 13.38 -17.58 18.58
C CYS A 208 12.62 -18.19 17.40
N PHE A 209 12.28 -17.36 16.40
CA PHE A 209 11.74 -17.81 15.13
C PHE A 209 12.84 -18.41 14.25
N VAL A 210 12.50 -19.49 13.52
CA VAL A 210 13.38 -20.20 12.60
C VAL A 210 12.66 -20.54 11.30
N ASP A 211 13.42 -20.70 10.21
CA ASP A 211 12.96 -21.25 8.93
C ASP A 211 13.01 -22.79 8.92
N LEU A 212 12.69 -23.42 7.79
CA LEU A 212 12.69 -24.86 7.61
C LEU A 212 14.09 -25.52 7.78
N GLU A 213 15.16 -24.76 7.55
CA GLU A 213 16.56 -25.21 7.76
C GLU A 213 17.08 -24.88 9.17
N ASN A 214 16.20 -24.47 10.09
CA ASN A 214 16.53 -24.02 11.44
C ASN A 214 17.47 -22.80 11.49
N ARG A 215 17.50 -21.95 10.46
CA ARG A 215 18.18 -20.66 10.53
C ARG A 215 17.30 -19.68 11.31
N ARG A 216 17.90 -18.95 12.24
CA ARG A 216 17.20 -17.95 13.04
C ARG A 216 16.75 -16.78 12.16
N LEU A 217 15.49 -16.38 12.32
CA LEU A 217 14.97 -15.14 11.73
C LEU A 217 15.37 -13.96 12.65
N GLU A 218 16.28 -13.11 12.19
CA GLU A 218 16.65 -11.88 12.91
C GLU A 218 16.02 -10.66 12.25
N HIS A 219 16.00 -10.63 10.89
CA HIS A 219 15.32 -9.65 10.07
C HIS A 219 14.45 -10.37 9.05
N CYS A 220 13.21 -9.92 8.91
CA CYS A 220 12.28 -10.55 7.99
C CYS A 220 11.40 -9.49 7.30
N PHE A 221 11.54 -9.38 5.97
CA PHE A 221 10.52 -8.72 5.16
C PHE A 221 9.31 -9.65 5.07
N LYS A 222 8.13 -9.11 5.37
CA LYS A 222 6.86 -9.86 5.29
C LYS A 222 5.86 -9.13 4.38
N LEU A 223 5.36 -9.78 3.35
CA LEU A 223 4.17 -9.34 2.65
C LEU A 223 2.95 -10.08 3.25
N TYR A 224 2.71 -9.83 4.51
CA TYR A 224 1.61 -10.40 5.28
C TYR A 224 1.14 -9.40 6.33
N PRO A 225 -0.17 -9.10 6.41
CA PRO A 225 -0.69 -8.07 7.31
C PRO A 225 -0.35 -8.33 8.78
N TRP A 226 0.08 -7.29 9.48
CA TRP A 226 0.35 -7.39 10.91
C TRP A 226 -0.85 -7.89 11.72
N GLU A 227 -2.06 -7.40 11.39
CA GLU A 227 -3.30 -7.84 12.07
C GLU A 227 -3.55 -9.34 11.89
N TRP A 228 -3.15 -9.94 10.77
CA TRP A 228 -3.27 -11.38 10.55
C TRP A 228 -2.15 -12.13 11.27
N LEU A 229 -0.92 -11.59 11.24
CA LEU A 229 0.24 -12.21 11.89
C LEU A 229 0.02 -12.44 13.38
N TRP A 230 -0.67 -11.52 14.06
CA TRP A 230 -1.05 -11.68 15.48
C TRP A 230 -2.08 -12.78 15.73
N HIS A 231 -2.83 -13.21 14.72
CA HIS A 231 -3.83 -14.28 14.84
C HIS A 231 -3.28 -15.66 14.46
N GLU A 232 -2.04 -15.74 13.93
CA GLU A 232 -1.38 -17.01 13.65
C GLU A 232 -1.10 -17.81 14.95
N GLU A 233 -0.92 -19.13 14.83
CA GLU A 233 -0.60 -20.00 15.98
C GLU A 233 0.64 -19.52 16.73
N PHE A 234 1.63 -18.98 16.03
CA PHE A 234 2.85 -18.41 16.59
C PHE A 234 2.69 -16.93 17.05
N GLY A 235 1.55 -16.30 16.80
CA GLY A 235 1.30 -14.89 17.10
C GLY A 235 1.70 -14.44 18.51
N PRO A 236 1.42 -15.22 19.58
CA PRO A 236 1.87 -14.87 20.92
C PRO A 236 3.39 -14.72 21.09
N HIS A 237 4.19 -15.37 20.23
CA HIS A 237 5.65 -15.26 20.27
C HIS A 237 6.16 -13.94 19.68
N LEU A 238 5.35 -13.22 18.88
CA LEU A 238 5.69 -11.89 18.36
C LEU A 238 5.95 -10.88 19.48
N ALA A 239 5.26 -11.04 20.62
CA ALA A 239 5.47 -10.23 21.81
C ALA A 239 6.88 -10.36 22.41
N LYS A 240 7.66 -11.37 22.02
CA LYS A 240 9.09 -11.50 22.38
C LYS A 240 9.97 -10.47 21.68
N ASP A 241 9.47 -9.86 20.61
CA ASP A 241 10.16 -8.83 19.81
C ASP A 241 11.59 -9.23 19.39
N CYS A 242 11.75 -10.53 19.01
CA CYS A 242 13.03 -11.11 18.65
C CYS A 242 13.34 -11.06 17.15
N VAL A 243 12.39 -10.64 16.31
CA VAL A 243 12.55 -10.44 14.86
C VAL A 243 12.32 -8.98 14.54
N ARG A 244 13.17 -8.38 13.73
CA ARG A 244 12.95 -7.06 13.13
C ARG A 244 12.20 -7.26 11.82
N PHE A 245 10.89 -7.12 11.88
CA PHE A 245 10.06 -7.20 10.68
C PHE A 245 10.13 -5.91 9.86
N ILE A 246 10.06 -6.04 8.56
CA ILE A 246 9.94 -4.99 7.55
C ILE A 246 8.62 -5.27 6.79
N GLU A 247 7.62 -4.46 6.88
CA GLU A 247 7.50 -3.18 7.59
C GLU A 247 7.42 -3.40 9.10
N PRO A 248 7.96 -2.46 9.90
CA PRO A 248 7.97 -2.58 11.35
C PRO A 248 6.58 -2.45 11.97
N ALA A 249 6.42 -2.94 13.21
CA ALA A 249 5.11 -3.01 13.86
C ALA A 249 4.43 -1.64 14.04
N TRP A 250 5.18 -0.54 14.18
CA TRP A 250 4.59 0.79 14.28
C TRP A 250 3.81 1.20 13.02
N LYS A 251 4.08 0.58 11.86
CA LYS A 251 3.31 0.79 10.61
C LYS A 251 1.85 0.31 10.71
N MET A 252 1.50 -0.52 11.69
CA MET A 252 0.10 -0.85 12.01
C MET A 252 -0.73 0.41 12.30
N LEU A 253 -0.11 1.47 12.83
CA LEU A 253 -0.79 2.74 13.07
C LEU A 253 -1.15 3.45 11.77
N LEU A 254 -0.31 3.34 10.74
CA LEU A 254 -0.44 4.03 9.46
C LEU A 254 -1.34 3.28 8.47
N SER A 255 -1.25 1.93 8.42
CA SER A 255 -2.04 1.10 7.49
C SER A 255 -3.50 0.92 7.94
N ASN A 256 -3.87 1.52 9.05
CA ASN A 256 -5.20 1.48 9.62
C ASN A 256 -6.04 2.70 9.21
N LYS A 257 -7.21 2.48 8.62
CA LYS A 257 -8.10 3.58 8.21
C LYS A 257 -8.63 4.41 9.38
N GLY A 258 -8.53 3.89 10.63
CA GLY A 258 -8.76 4.66 11.85
C GLY A 258 -7.84 5.87 12.00
N LEU A 259 -6.73 5.92 11.23
CA LEU A 259 -5.86 7.09 11.17
C LEU A 259 -6.55 8.29 10.48
N LEU A 260 -7.49 8.08 9.57
CA LEU A 260 -8.16 9.16 8.81
C LEU A 260 -8.91 10.15 9.70
N PRO A 261 -9.74 9.72 10.68
CA PRO A 261 -10.34 10.65 11.66
C PRO A 261 -9.30 11.38 12.52
N ILE A 262 -8.20 10.73 12.88
CA ILE A 262 -7.13 11.33 13.68
C ILE A 262 -6.40 12.41 12.87
N LEU A 263 -6.09 12.15 11.61
CA LEU A 263 -5.51 13.14 10.70
C LEU A 263 -6.42 14.36 10.55
N TRP A 264 -7.73 14.14 10.38
CA TRP A 264 -8.67 15.24 10.25
C TRP A 264 -8.81 16.06 11.55
N GLU A 265 -8.73 15.41 12.71
CA GLU A 265 -8.76 16.07 14.03
C GLU A 265 -7.50 16.91 14.27
N LEU A 266 -6.32 16.39 13.90
CA LEU A 266 -5.04 17.09 14.08
C LEU A 266 -4.84 18.23 13.06
N PHE A 267 -5.29 18.03 11.82
CA PHE A 267 -5.05 18.94 10.69
C PHE A 267 -6.35 19.31 9.97
N PRO A 268 -7.33 19.95 10.68
CA PRO A 268 -8.62 20.24 10.10
C PRO A 268 -8.49 21.23 8.93
N GLY A 269 -9.16 20.92 7.82
CA GLY A 269 -9.12 21.77 6.63
C GLY A 269 -7.86 21.64 5.78
N HIS A 270 -6.94 20.70 6.10
CA HIS A 270 -5.76 20.48 5.27
C HIS A 270 -6.13 20.13 3.82
N PRO A 271 -5.50 20.75 2.80
CA PRO A 271 -5.91 20.64 1.40
C PRO A 271 -5.88 19.20 0.85
N ASN A 272 -5.02 18.33 1.38
CA ASN A 272 -4.92 16.93 0.92
C ASN A 272 -5.77 15.96 1.76
N LEU A 273 -6.47 16.41 2.80
CA LEU A 273 -7.34 15.58 3.61
C LEU A 273 -8.82 15.75 3.21
N LEU A 274 -9.59 14.73 3.52
CA LEU A 274 -11.05 14.76 3.50
C LEU A 274 -11.57 14.74 4.94
N PRO A 275 -12.68 15.43 5.26
CA PRO A 275 -13.36 15.27 6.55
C PRO A 275 -13.56 13.78 6.83
N ALA A 276 -13.09 13.31 8.00
CA ALA A 276 -13.25 11.92 8.43
C ALA A 276 -13.52 11.85 9.93
N TYR A 277 -14.38 10.90 10.34
CA TYR A 277 -14.87 10.80 11.71
C TYR A 277 -15.08 9.31 12.10
N ASP A 278 -15.09 9.06 13.41
CA ASP A 278 -15.45 7.74 13.95
C ASP A 278 -16.97 7.46 13.88
N LEU A 279 -17.79 8.48 13.57
CA LEU A 279 -19.25 8.40 13.44
C LEU A 279 -19.71 9.14 12.17
N ALA A 280 -20.83 8.69 11.56
CA ALA A 280 -21.39 9.31 10.36
C ALA A 280 -22.00 10.70 10.60
N ALA A 281 -22.51 10.96 11.81
CA ALA A 281 -23.31 12.16 12.12
C ALA A 281 -22.73 13.50 11.65
N PRO A 282 -21.41 13.79 11.78
CA PRO A 282 -20.82 15.03 11.29
C PRO A 282 -20.87 15.21 9.77
N LEU A 283 -21.01 14.12 9.00
CA LEU A 283 -21.07 14.12 7.53
C LEU A 283 -22.49 14.15 6.97
N GLY A 284 -23.52 14.03 7.86
CA GLY A 284 -24.91 14.00 7.46
C GLY A 284 -25.26 12.75 6.65
N ASP A 285 -25.85 12.96 5.48
CA ASP A 285 -26.40 11.90 4.61
C ASP A 285 -25.47 11.52 3.42
N ARG A 286 -24.23 12.02 3.44
CA ARG A 286 -23.26 11.77 2.35
C ARG A 286 -21.89 11.42 2.87
N TYR A 287 -21.52 10.15 2.81
CA TYR A 287 -20.25 9.62 3.29
C TYR A 287 -19.85 8.29 2.64
N VAL A 288 -18.58 7.93 2.82
CA VAL A 288 -18.05 6.60 2.57
C VAL A 288 -17.71 5.95 3.90
N ARG A 289 -18.39 4.84 4.24
CA ARG A 289 -18.09 4.02 5.42
C ARG A 289 -17.04 2.98 5.04
N LYS A 290 -15.98 2.89 5.81
CA LYS A 290 -14.87 1.96 5.57
C LYS A 290 -14.55 1.20 6.86
N PRO A 291 -14.38 -0.13 6.86
CA PRO A 291 -13.79 -0.83 8.00
C PRO A 291 -12.37 -0.33 8.27
N LYS A 292 -11.92 -0.34 9.53
CA LYS A 292 -10.59 0.15 9.92
C LYS A 292 -9.46 -0.63 9.27
N LEU A 293 -9.60 -1.96 9.13
CA LEU A 293 -8.57 -2.87 8.66
C LEU A 293 -8.88 -3.50 7.28
N SER A 294 -9.88 -3.00 6.53
CA SER A 294 -10.22 -3.58 5.23
C SER A 294 -9.14 -3.37 4.18
N ARG A 295 -9.06 -4.31 3.25
CA ARG A 295 -8.16 -4.33 2.09
C ARG A 295 -8.97 -4.45 0.82
N GLU A 296 -8.40 -4.05 -0.33
CA GLU A 296 -8.99 -4.23 -1.66
C GLU A 296 -10.43 -3.72 -1.79
N GLY A 297 -10.75 -2.65 -1.07
CA GLY A 297 -12.07 -2.07 -1.07
C GLY A 297 -13.18 -2.94 -0.44
N SER A 298 -12.82 -3.99 0.32
CA SER A 298 -13.79 -4.90 0.96
C SER A 298 -14.61 -4.20 2.04
N ASN A 299 -15.92 -4.49 2.12
CA ASN A 299 -16.90 -3.94 3.08
C ASN A 299 -16.99 -2.41 3.09
N VAL A 300 -16.68 -1.76 1.98
CA VAL A 300 -16.83 -0.32 1.82
C VAL A 300 -18.26 -0.02 1.38
N THR A 301 -18.88 0.98 1.98
CA THR A 301 -20.25 1.43 1.64
C THR A 301 -20.24 2.90 1.29
N TRP A 302 -20.74 3.26 0.11
CA TRP A 302 -20.91 4.64 -0.34
C TRP A 302 -22.36 5.08 -0.18
N VAL A 303 -22.59 6.15 0.58
CA VAL A 303 -23.92 6.69 0.89
C VAL A 303 -24.05 8.10 0.33
N GLU A 304 -25.15 8.36 -0.41
CA GLU A 304 -25.56 9.69 -0.91
C GLU A 304 -27.05 9.90 -0.64
N GLY A 305 -27.38 11.06 -0.06
CA GLY A 305 -28.77 11.35 0.32
C GLY A 305 -29.37 10.35 1.30
N GLY A 306 -28.55 9.76 2.18
CA GLY A 306 -28.97 8.73 3.12
C GLY A 306 -29.25 7.34 2.50
N VAL A 307 -28.96 7.16 1.19
CA VAL A 307 -29.17 5.89 0.47
C VAL A 307 -27.82 5.28 0.11
N VAL A 308 -27.70 3.97 0.26
CA VAL A 308 -26.54 3.21 -0.23
C VAL A 308 -26.59 3.19 -1.75
N VAL A 309 -25.58 3.82 -2.39
CA VAL A 309 -25.46 3.87 -3.85
C VAL A 309 -24.48 2.85 -4.40
N GLU A 310 -23.52 2.42 -3.58
CA GLU A 310 -22.58 1.35 -3.90
C GLU A 310 -22.09 0.68 -2.63
N GLU A 311 -21.90 -0.63 -2.67
CA GLU A 311 -21.32 -1.36 -1.54
C GLU A 311 -20.56 -2.58 -2.05
N THR A 312 -19.53 -2.99 -1.30
CA THR A 312 -18.71 -4.17 -1.57
C THR A 312 -18.85 -5.18 -0.43
N SER A 313 -18.79 -6.46 -0.79
CA SER A 313 -18.79 -7.57 0.17
C SER A 313 -17.40 -7.75 0.81
N GLY A 314 -17.34 -8.56 1.89
CA GLY A 314 -16.13 -8.97 2.58
C GLY A 314 -16.41 -9.32 4.05
N ASP A 315 -15.36 -9.72 4.78
CA ASP A 315 -15.47 -10.19 6.16
C ASP A 315 -14.82 -9.23 7.18
N TYR A 316 -14.62 -7.96 6.80
CA TYR A 316 -14.01 -6.94 7.63
C TYR A 316 -15.04 -6.12 8.44
N GLY A 317 -14.58 -5.43 9.48
CA GLY A 317 -15.38 -4.46 10.23
C GLY A 317 -15.61 -4.81 11.69
N HIS A 318 -15.04 -5.91 12.18
CA HIS A 318 -15.12 -6.29 13.60
C HIS A 318 -14.48 -5.26 14.53
N GLU A 319 -13.41 -4.59 14.06
CA GLU A 319 -12.66 -3.54 14.77
C GLU A 319 -13.35 -2.16 14.67
N GLY A 320 -14.50 -2.12 13.97
CA GLY A 320 -15.26 -0.89 13.74
C GLY A 320 -14.97 -0.23 12.40
N HIS A 321 -15.58 0.93 12.21
CA HIS A 321 -15.59 1.65 10.95
C HIS A 321 -15.14 3.10 11.12
N VAL A 322 -14.75 3.70 10.00
CA VAL A 322 -14.58 5.15 9.85
C VAL A 322 -15.51 5.67 8.77
N TYR A 323 -15.84 6.94 8.86
CA TYR A 323 -16.72 7.63 7.93
C TYR A 323 -15.95 8.81 7.35
N GLN A 324 -15.79 8.83 6.04
CA GLN A 324 -15.03 9.84 5.31
C GLN A 324 -15.93 10.55 4.30
N ALA A 325 -15.77 11.87 4.16
CA ALA A 325 -16.44 12.59 3.09
C ALA A 325 -16.05 12.02 1.73
N PRO A 326 -17.01 11.89 0.77
CA PRO A 326 -16.68 11.38 -0.56
C PRO A 326 -15.69 12.30 -1.29
N ALA A 327 -14.69 11.71 -1.92
CA ALA A 327 -13.82 12.45 -2.83
C ALA A 327 -14.54 12.81 -4.13
N THR A 328 -14.13 13.90 -4.77
CA THR A 328 -14.51 14.18 -6.16
C THR A 328 -13.72 13.22 -7.05
N MET A 329 -14.42 12.31 -7.71
CA MET A 329 -13.78 11.37 -8.62
C MET A 329 -13.81 11.91 -10.04
N LEU A 330 -12.65 11.92 -10.69
CA LEU A 330 -12.55 12.17 -12.11
C LEU A 330 -13.10 10.95 -12.89
N GLU A 331 -13.71 11.21 -14.03
CA GLU A 331 -14.24 10.15 -14.88
C GLU A 331 -13.81 10.38 -16.33
N PHE A 332 -13.25 9.34 -16.95
CA PHE A 332 -12.88 9.29 -18.35
C PHE A 332 -13.55 8.08 -19.02
N ASP A 333 -14.45 8.30 -19.95
CA ASP A 333 -15.17 7.21 -20.66
C ASP A 333 -15.80 6.18 -19.69
N GLY A 334 -16.34 6.64 -18.53
CA GLY A 334 -16.90 5.80 -17.50
C GLY A 334 -15.88 5.16 -16.56
N GLN A 335 -14.58 5.40 -16.73
CA GLN A 335 -13.50 4.89 -15.87
C GLN A 335 -13.11 5.94 -14.84
N ARG A 336 -12.89 5.49 -13.59
CA ARG A 336 -12.52 6.32 -12.45
C ARG A 336 -11.13 5.92 -11.95
N PRO A 337 -10.10 6.76 -12.19
CA PRO A 337 -8.75 6.47 -11.74
C PRO A 337 -8.57 6.74 -10.24
N VAL A 338 -7.77 5.88 -9.60
CA VAL A 338 -7.16 6.09 -8.30
C VAL A 338 -5.65 6.12 -8.49
N PHE A 339 -5.02 7.13 -7.89
CA PHE A 339 -3.59 7.41 -8.03
C PHE A 339 -2.84 6.84 -6.84
N GLY A 340 -2.13 5.73 -7.07
CA GLY A 340 -1.29 5.06 -6.09
C GLY A 340 0.11 5.68 -6.08
N VAL A 341 0.39 6.62 -5.17
CA VAL A 341 1.73 7.23 -5.06
C VAL A 341 2.56 6.42 -4.07
N TRP A 342 3.64 5.82 -4.57
CA TRP A 342 4.60 5.07 -3.79
C TRP A 342 5.53 5.99 -3.01
N VAL A 343 5.75 5.64 -1.77
CA VAL A 343 6.74 6.27 -0.88
C VAL A 343 7.79 5.22 -0.56
N VAL A 344 9.04 5.54 -0.78
CA VAL A 344 10.19 4.69 -0.44
C VAL A 344 11.14 5.51 0.42
N ASP A 345 11.52 4.96 1.58
CA ASP A 345 12.40 5.66 2.50
C ASP A 345 11.93 7.08 2.80
N HIS A 346 10.65 7.21 3.18
CA HIS A 346 9.98 8.44 3.58
C HIS A 346 9.75 9.48 2.46
N GLU A 347 10.11 9.21 1.21
CA GLU A 347 9.93 10.13 0.09
C GLU A 347 9.12 9.51 -1.05
N ALA A 348 8.32 10.33 -1.73
CA ALA A 348 7.56 9.89 -2.89
C ALA A 348 8.52 9.43 -4.02
N ALA A 349 8.24 8.25 -4.57
CA ALA A 349 9.15 7.54 -5.48
C ALA A 349 8.54 7.21 -6.84
N GLY A 350 7.22 7.22 -6.97
CA GLY A 350 6.57 6.87 -8.23
C GLY A 350 5.06 6.75 -8.13
N LEU A 351 4.44 6.55 -9.28
CA LEU A 351 3.00 6.53 -9.44
C LEU A 351 2.55 5.24 -10.13
N GLY A 352 1.51 4.60 -9.58
CA GLY A 352 0.70 3.59 -10.25
C GLY A 352 -0.74 4.09 -10.37
N ILE A 353 -1.42 3.78 -11.47
CA ILE A 353 -2.82 4.19 -11.65
C ILE A 353 -3.67 2.94 -11.81
N ARG A 354 -4.68 2.80 -10.94
CA ARG A 354 -5.74 1.80 -11.10
C ARG A 354 -7.04 2.48 -11.49
N GLU A 355 -7.79 1.86 -12.39
CA GLU A 355 -9.09 2.40 -12.82
C GLU A 355 -10.19 1.35 -12.72
N ASP A 356 -11.40 1.81 -12.46
CA ASP A 356 -12.61 0.99 -12.43
C ASP A 356 -13.81 1.80 -12.97
N THR A 357 -14.83 1.09 -13.40
CA THR A 357 -16.15 1.71 -13.68
C THR A 357 -16.92 2.02 -12.41
N ARG A 358 -16.60 1.33 -11.31
CA ARG A 358 -17.16 1.54 -9.97
C ARG A 358 -16.47 2.71 -9.27
N ARG A 359 -17.10 3.23 -8.21
CA ARG A 359 -16.53 4.27 -7.34
C ARG A 359 -15.56 3.68 -6.31
N ILE A 360 -15.78 2.42 -5.95
CA ILE A 360 -14.96 1.68 -5.00
C ILE A 360 -13.98 0.82 -5.79
N THR A 361 -12.70 1.14 -5.68
CA THR A 361 -11.61 0.36 -6.29
C THR A 361 -11.46 -0.96 -5.53
N GLY A 362 -11.45 -2.07 -6.27
CA GLY A 362 -11.29 -3.43 -5.72
C GLY A 362 -10.13 -4.17 -6.36
N ASN A 363 -10.03 -5.46 -6.07
CA ASN A 363 -8.94 -6.31 -6.57
C ASN A 363 -8.99 -6.50 -8.09
N LEU A 364 -10.17 -6.43 -8.70
CA LEU A 364 -10.36 -6.53 -10.15
C LEU A 364 -10.16 -5.22 -10.90
N SER A 365 -9.86 -4.11 -10.21
CA SER A 365 -9.61 -2.83 -10.83
C SER A 365 -8.31 -2.88 -11.62
N ARG A 366 -8.36 -2.41 -12.89
CA ARG A 366 -7.25 -2.55 -13.83
C ARG A 366 -6.11 -1.61 -13.50
N PHE A 367 -4.88 -2.08 -13.64
CA PHE A 367 -3.69 -1.22 -13.65
C PHE A 367 -3.45 -0.71 -15.07
N VAL A 368 -3.36 0.62 -15.21
CA VAL A 368 -3.18 1.31 -16.50
C VAL A 368 -1.90 2.14 -16.44
N PRO A 369 -0.98 1.99 -17.41
CA PRO A 369 0.28 2.72 -17.41
C PRO A 369 0.07 4.23 -17.60
N HIS A 370 1.05 5.01 -17.13
CA HIS A 370 1.07 6.45 -17.28
C HIS A 370 2.39 6.93 -17.89
N PHE A 371 2.36 8.16 -18.42
CA PHE A 371 3.53 8.91 -18.83
C PHE A 371 3.27 10.41 -18.66
N PHE A 372 4.33 11.22 -18.71
CA PHE A 372 4.18 12.67 -18.74
C PHE A 372 5.13 13.34 -19.76
N ARG A 373 4.78 14.57 -20.14
CA ARG A 373 5.55 15.45 -21.01
C ARG A 373 5.56 16.87 -20.49
#